data_bb5744889daba544c01db740af3edd5f
#
_entry.id   bb5744889daba544c01db740af3edd5f
#
_cell.length_a   1.000
_cell.length_b   1.000
_cell.length_c   1.000
_cell.angle_alpha   90.00
_cell.angle_beta   90.00
_cell.angle_gamma   90.00
#
_symmetry.space_group_name_H-M   'P 1'
#
loop_
_entity.id
_entity.type
_entity.pdbx_description
1 polymer ?
#
loop_
_entity_poly.entity_id
_entity_poly.type
_entity_poly.pdbx_seq_one_letter_code
_entity_poly.pdbx_strand_id
1 'polypeptide(L)'
;ILDRMSFTQKTGKKHFIIVKAEGVSGTAQDLANEIQARTGIDSRATVLGHVQRGGAPTLRDRVTASQMGYQAVYLLERGIFNRVVAVSADQIVDYDINVALAMHKTIDTKMIDVANTISI
;
A
#
# COMPACT_ATOMS: atom_id res chain seq x y z
N ILE A 1 15.10 -4.63 11.72
CA ILE A 1 14.45 -3.58 12.54
C ILE A 1 15.29 -3.33 13.79
N LEU A 2 15.50 -4.31 14.64
CA LEU A 2 16.18 -4.17 15.94
C LEU A 2 17.60 -3.61 15.81
N ASP A 3 18.38 -4.12 14.86
CA ASP A 3 19.75 -3.64 14.63
C ASP A 3 19.77 -2.15 14.23
N ARG A 4 18.81 -1.74 13.39
CA ARG A 4 18.66 -0.35 13.00
C ARG A 4 18.22 0.53 14.18
N MET A 5 17.34 0.04 15.03
CA MET A 5 16.91 0.75 16.24
C MET A 5 18.07 0.93 17.21
N SER A 6 18.86 -0.12 17.47
CA SER A 6 20.03 -0.08 18.35
C SER A 6 21.10 0.88 17.84
N PHE A 7 21.33 0.92 16.53
CA PHE A 7 22.26 1.86 15.91
C PHE A 7 21.79 3.31 16.07
N THR A 8 20.51 3.58 15.78
CA THR A 8 19.95 4.93 15.80
C THR A 8 19.75 5.47 17.23
N GLN A 9 19.58 4.60 18.22
CA GLN A 9 19.59 5.00 19.65
C GLN A 9 20.92 5.66 20.05
N LYS A 10 22.04 5.16 19.52
CA LYS A 10 23.38 5.72 19.76
C LYS A 10 23.55 7.12 19.15
N THR A 11 22.76 7.47 18.15
CA THR A 11 22.77 8.80 17.48
C THR A 11 21.80 9.80 18.11
N GLY A 12 21.12 9.43 19.22
CA GLY A 12 20.24 10.32 19.98
C GLY A 12 18.78 10.36 19.51
N LYS A 13 18.38 9.53 18.55
CA LYS A 13 16.98 9.40 18.09
C LYS A 13 16.13 8.73 19.16
N LYS A 14 15.07 9.42 19.61
CA LYS A 14 14.23 8.98 20.74
C LYS A 14 12.92 8.30 20.33
N HIS A 15 12.56 8.32 19.05
CA HIS A 15 11.30 7.74 18.54
C HIS A 15 11.48 7.06 17.19
N PHE A 16 10.67 6.05 16.97
CA PHE A 16 10.68 5.24 15.76
C PHE A 16 9.25 5.03 15.27
N ILE A 17 9.06 5.05 13.96
CA ILE A 17 7.81 4.67 13.31
C ILE A 17 8.10 3.46 12.44
N ILE A 18 7.35 2.38 12.68
CA ILE A 18 7.44 1.14 11.91
C ILE A 18 6.12 0.93 11.20
N VAL A 19 6.16 0.88 9.89
CA VAL A 19 4.98 0.58 9.06
C VAL A 19 5.02 -0.91 8.71
N LYS A 20 3.97 -1.65 9.13
CA LYS A 20 3.79 -3.07 8.85
C LYS A 20 2.65 -3.25 7.87
N ALA A 21 2.89 -3.89 6.73
CA ALA A 21 1.85 -4.25 5.78
C ALA A 21 0.97 -5.39 6.32
N GLU A 22 -0.30 -5.42 5.93
CA GLU A 22 -1.27 -6.45 6.34
C GLU A 22 -0.82 -7.87 5.97
N GLY A 23 -0.20 -8.04 4.80
CA GLY A 23 0.28 -9.34 4.31
C GLY A 23 1.52 -9.88 5.02
N VAL A 24 2.15 -9.13 5.94
CA VAL A 24 3.27 -9.63 6.75
C VAL A 24 2.74 -10.43 7.93
N SER A 25 3.30 -11.62 8.16
CA SER A 25 2.88 -12.53 9.24
C SER A 25 2.93 -11.90 10.64
N GLY A 26 2.09 -12.39 11.55
CA GLY A 26 1.93 -11.89 12.92
C GLY A 26 1.10 -10.60 12.98
N THR A 27 0.67 -10.21 14.17
CA THR A 27 -0.07 -8.97 14.37
C THR A 27 0.88 -7.78 14.61
N ALA A 28 0.38 -6.56 14.44
CA ALA A 28 1.15 -5.36 14.79
C ALA A 28 1.41 -5.28 16.31
N GLN A 29 0.49 -5.83 17.11
CA GLN A 29 0.65 -5.87 18.57
C GLN A 29 1.75 -6.85 18.98
N ASP A 30 1.85 -8.04 18.34
CA ASP A 30 2.93 -8.99 18.62
C ASP A 30 4.29 -8.38 18.33
N LEU A 31 4.39 -7.65 17.20
CA LEU A 31 5.62 -6.94 16.84
C LEU A 31 5.98 -5.86 17.87
N ALA A 32 5.00 -5.08 18.34
CA ALA A 32 5.22 -4.06 19.36
C ALA A 32 5.70 -4.70 20.68
N ASN A 33 5.06 -5.79 21.10
CA ASN A 33 5.44 -6.52 22.33
C ASN A 33 6.87 -7.09 22.22
N GLU A 34 7.21 -7.65 21.06
CA GLU A 34 8.57 -8.18 20.83
C GLU A 34 9.63 -7.08 20.86
N ILE A 35 9.36 -5.94 20.23
CA ILE A 35 10.27 -4.79 20.24
C ILE A 35 10.48 -4.32 21.68
N GLN A 36 9.41 -4.13 22.44
CA GLN A 36 9.49 -3.70 23.84
C GLN A 36 10.26 -4.70 24.70
N ALA A 37 10.00 -5.98 24.55
CA ALA A 37 10.69 -7.04 25.31
C ALA A 37 12.20 -7.07 25.03
N ARG A 38 12.60 -6.82 23.77
CA ARG A 38 14.02 -6.93 23.34
C ARG A 38 14.81 -5.63 23.48
N THR A 39 14.15 -4.48 23.47
CA THR A 39 14.83 -3.17 23.49
C THR A 39 14.56 -2.34 24.73
N GLY A 40 13.51 -2.68 25.50
CA GLY A 40 13.02 -1.86 26.61
C GLY A 40 12.30 -0.58 26.18
N ILE A 41 12.12 -0.34 24.87
CA ILE A 41 11.44 0.84 24.33
C ILE A 41 9.93 0.61 24.38
N ASP A 42 9.19 1.51 25.05
CA ASP A 42 7.72 1.49 25.04
C ASP A 42 7.22 1.55 23.58
N SER A 43 6.52 0.50 23.18
CA SER A 43 6.10 0.31 21.80
C SER A 43 4.60 0.09 21.74
N ARG A 44 3.91 0.82 20.87
CA ARG A 44 2.46 0.78 20.73
C ARG A 44 2.07 0.49 19.29
N ALA A 45 1.13 -0.42 19.10
CA ALA A 45 0.57 -0.71 17.80
C ALA A 45 -0.72 0.09 17.56
N THR A 46 -0.86 0.60 16.35
CA THR A 46 -2.10 1.21 15.87
C THR A 46 -2.48 0.54 14.55
N VAL A 47 -3.66 -0.09 14.51
CA VAL A 47 -4.22 -0.65 13.30
C VAL A 47 -5.07 0.41 12.62
N LEU A 48 -4.62 0.92 11.48
CA LEU A 48 -5.28 2.05 10.80
C LEU A 48 -6.65 1.66 10.20
N GLY A 49 -6.79 0.41 9.72
CA GLY A 49 -8.08 -0.11 9.27
C GLY A 49 -8.80 0.79 8.26
N HIS A 50 -10.00 1.21 8.61
CA HIS A 50 -10.88 2.04 7.76
C HIS A 50 -10.29 3.40 7.39
N VAL A 51 -9.43 3.96 8.21
CA VAL A 51 -8.75 5.25 7.93
C VAL A 51 -7.93 5.20 6.64
N GLN A 52 -7.43 4.01 6.27
CA GLN A 52 -6.70 3.80 5.01
C GLN A 52 -7.58 3.79 3.76
N ARG A 53 -8.89 3.71 3.89
CA ARG A 53 -9.81 3.63 2.74
C ARG A 53 -10.18 4.98 2.15
N GLY A 54 -9.72 6.06 2.74
CA GLY A 54 -9.98 7.41 2.29
C GLY A 54 -11.36 7.93 2.69
N GLY A 55 -11.67 9.16 2.24
CA GLY A 55 -12.90 9.86 2.53
C GLY A 55 -13.87 9.87 1.35
N ALA A 56 -14.64 10.95 1.23
CA ALA A 56 -15.54 11.17 0.10
C ALA A 56 -14.74 11.23 -1.23
N PRO A 57 -15.29 10.68 -2.33
CA PRO A 57 -14.61 10.66 -3.62
C PRO A 57 -14.39 12.08 -4.14
N THR A 58 -13.20 12.31 -4.68
CA THR A 58 -12.81 13.55 -5.35
C THR A 58 -13.45 13.66 -6.73
N LEU A 59 -13.30 14.82 -7.39
CA LEU A 59 -13.69 14.98 -8.80
C LEU A 59 -13.00 13.93 -9.69
N ARG A 60 -11.71 13.70 -9.49
CA ARG A 60 -10.94 12.71 -10.26
C ARG A 60 -11.52 11.30 -10.09
N ASP A 61 -11.81 10.89 -8.87
CA ASP A 61 -12.39 9.57 -8.59
C ASP A 61 -13.72 9.39 -9.32
N ARG A 62 -14.58 10.40 -9.28
CA ARG A 62 -15.90 10.37 -9.89
C ARG A 62 -15.84 10.31 -11.42
N VAL A 63 -14.98 11.14 -12.03
CA VAL A 63 -14.80 11.15 -13.50
C VAL A 63 -14.20 9.83 -13.97
N THR A 64 -13.15 9.36 -13.30
CA THR A 64 -12.51 8.07 -13.62
C THR A 64 -13.50 6.92 -13.50
N ALA A 65 -14.28 6.85 -12.41
CA ALA A 65 -15.28 5.81 -12.22
C ALA A 65 -16.36 5.83 -13.33
N SER A 66 -16.80 7.02 -13.75
CA SER A 66 -17.77 7.17 -14.85
C SER A 66 -17.20 6.68 -16.18
N GLN A 67 -15.96 7.02 -16.49
CA GLN A 67 -15.27 6.54 -17.70
C GLN A 67 -15.07 5.02 -17.69
N MET A 68 -14.69 4.45 -16.54
CA MET A 68 -14.57 2.99 -16.39
C MET A 68 -15.91 2.29 -16.58
N GLY A 69 -16.99 2.82 -16.00
CA GLY A 69 -18.34 2.31 -16.18
C GLY A 69 -18.78 2.35 -17.64
N TYR A 70 -18.55 3.47 -18.33
CA TYR A 70 -18.82 3.60 -19.76
C TYR A 70 -18.07 2.54 -20.58
N GLN A 71 -16.76 2.38 -20.33
CA GLN A 71 -15.95 1.37 -21.03
C GLN A 71 -16.45 -0.05 -20.78
N ALA A 72 -16.88 -0.37 -19.57
CA ALA A 72 -17.42 -1.69 -19.26
C ALA A 72 -18.69 -1.99 -20.08
N VAL A 73 -19.62 -1.04 -20.16
CA VAL A 73 -20.85 -1.20 -20.98
C VAL A 73 -20.51 -1.29 -22.46
N TYR A 74 -19.61 -0.47 -22.96
CA TYR A 74 -19.15 -0.50 -24.34
C TYR A 74 -18.57 -1.85 -24.76
N LEU A 75 -17.79 -2.49 -23.88
CA LEU A 75 -17.27 -3.84 -24.12
C LEU A 75 -18.40 -4.87 -24.18
N LEU A 76 -19.38 -4.79 -23.27
CA LEU A 76 -20.53 -5.70 -23.23
C LEU A 76 -21.39 -5.58 -24.49
N GLU A 77 -21.67 -4.37 -24.98
CA GLU A 77 -22.43 -4.13 -26.24
C GLU A 77 -21.75 -4.78 -27.44
N ARG A 78 -20.42 -4.90 -27.43
CA ARG A 78 -19.65 -5.57 -28.49
C ARG A 78 -19.48 -7.07 -28.28
N GLY A 79 -20.11 -7.64 -27.26
CA GLY A 79 -19.98 -9.06 -26.95
C GLY A 79 -18.60 -9.44 -26.40
N ILE A 80 -17.82 -8.47 -25.90
CA ILE A 80 -16.49 -8.70 -25.31
C ILE A 80 -16.66 -8.91 -23.82
N PHE A 81 -16.46 -10.14 -23.37
CA PHE A 81 -16.66 -10.56 -21.99
C PHE A 81 -15.32 -10.89 -21.30
N ASN A 82 -15.38 -11.16 -20.01
CA ASN A 82 -14.22 -11.54 -19.19
C ASN A 82 -13.10 -10.49 -19.20
N ARG A 83 -13.48 -9.21 -19.16
CA ARG A 83 -12.54 -8.08 -19.12
C ARG A 83 -12.53 -7.41 -17.77
N VAL A 84 -11.36 -6.95 -17.38
CA VAL A 84 -11.15 -6.04 -16.24
C VAL A 84 -10.85 -4.66 -16.80
N VAL A 85 -11.69 -3.68 -16.51
CA VAL A 85 -11.43 -2.28 -16.86
C VAL A 85 -10.52 -1.67 -15.81
N ALA A 86 -9.47 -1.00 -16.23
CA ALA A 86 -8.45 -0.42 -15.35
C ALA A 86 -8.00 0.95 -15.85
N VAL A 87 -7.18 1.62 -15.05
CA VAL A 87 -6.48 2.85 -15.41
C VAL A 87 -4.99 2.56 -15.48
N SER A 88 -4.36 2.91 -16.60
CA SER A 88 -2.92 2.81 -16.77
C SER A 88 -2.40 4.06 -17.47
N ALA A 89 -1.42 4.76 -16.88
CA ALA A 89 -0.87 6.01 -17.39
C ALA A 89 -1.97 7.05 -17.75
N ASP A 90 -2.94 7.24 -16.86
CA ASP A 90 -4.10 8.13 -17.00
C ASP A 90 -5.03 7.78 -18.18
N GLN A 91 -4.92 6.58 -18.77
CA GLN A 91 -5.81 6.08 -19.80
C GLN A 91 -6.69 4.95 -19.26
N ILE A 92 -7.94 4.91 -19.74
CA ILE A 92 -8.83 3.76 -19.49
C ILE A 92 -8.40 2.64 -20.42
N VAL A 93 -8.06 1.50 -19.84
CA VAL A 93 -7.62 0.29 -20.55
C VAL A 93 -8.44 -0.90 -20.08
N ASP A 94 -8.41 -1.98 -20.82
CA ASP A 94 -9.01 -3.24 -20.40
C ASP A 94 -8.07 -4.42 -20.66
N TYR A 95 -8.13 -5.42 -19.79
CA TYR A 95 -7.33 -6.63 -19.84
C TYR A 95 -8.22 -7.87 -19.77
N ASP A 96 -7.80 -8.96 -20.37
CA ASP A 96 -8.39 -10.27 -20.07
C ASP A 96 -8.28 -10.55 -18.57
N ILE A 97 -9.33 -11.13 -17.99
CA ILE A 97 -9.38 -11.34 -16.54
C ILE A 97 -8.22 -12.23 -16.02
N ASN A 98 -7.84 -13.26 -16.79
CA ASN A 98 -6.75 -14.15 -16.38
C ASN A 98 -5.39 -13.43 -16.44
N VAL A 99 -5.21 -12.57 -17.46
CA VAL A 99 -4.03 -11.72 -17.56
C VAL A 99 -3.97 -10.74 -16.40
N ALA A 100 -5.08 -10.09 -16.08
CA ALA A 100 -5.16 -9.13 -14.97
C ALA A 100 -4.86 -9.79 -13.61
N LEU A 101 -5.38 -10.99 -13.36
CA LEU A 101 -5.14 -11.76 -12.14
C LEU A 101 -3.69 -12.24 -12.02
N ALA A 102 -3.00 -12.45 -13.13
CA ALA A 102 -1.59 -12.83 -13.15
C ALA A 102 -0.63 -11.64 -13.01
N MET A 103 -1.12 -10.41 -13.07
CA MET A 103 -0.29 -9.22 -12.92
C MET A 103 0.19 -9.07 -11.47
N HIS A 104 1.48 -8.88 -11.30
CA HIS A 104 2.07 -8.59 -10.00
C HIS A 104 2.61 -7.16 -9.98
N LYS A 105 2.24 -6.41 -8.95
CA LYS A 105 2.82 -5.08 -8.71
C LYS A 105 4.19 -5.22 -8.08
N THR A 106 5.20 -4.63 -8.70
CA THR A 106 6.54 -4.53 -8.13
C THR A 106 6.68 -3.25 -7.30
N ILE A 107 7.47 -3.33 -6.24
CA ILE A 107 7.81 -2.16 -5.41
C ILE A 107 8.90 -1.36 -6.15
N ASP A 108 8.72 -0.04 -6.20
CA ASP A 108 9.77 0.87 -6.68
C ASP A 108 10.88 0.98 -5.60
N THR A 109 11.98 0.27 -5.83
CA THR A 109 13.12 0.25 -4.91
C THR A 109 13.78 1.62 -4.78
N LYS A 110 13.72 2.47 -5.81
CA LYS A 110 14.26 3.84 -5.75
C LYS A 110 13.55 4.68 -4.70
N MET A 111 12.24 4.52 -4.56
CA MET A 111 11.47 5.21 -3.50
C MET A 111 11.88 4.74 -2.11
N ILE A 112 12.24 3.48 -1.95
CA ILE A 112 12.76 2.95 -0.69
C ILE A 112 14.14 3.54 -0.38
N ASP A 113 15.01 3.65 -1.38
CA ASP A 113 16.33 4.24 -1.23
C ASP A 113 16.25 5.73 -0.84
N VAL A 114 15.35 6.49 -1.48
CA VAL A 114 15.07 7.88 -1.11
C VAL A 114 14.59 7.97 0.34
N ALA A 115 13.60 7.16 0.72
CA ALA A 115 13.07 7.15 2.09
C ALA A 115 14.16 6.82 3.12
N ASN A 116 15.04 5.86 2.82
CA ASN A 116 16.17 5.51 3.68
C ASN A 116 17.19 6.64 3.80
N THR A 117 17.44 7.38 2.71
CA THR A 117 18.41 8.48 2.67
C THR A 117 17.97 9.69 3.48
N ILE A 118 16.68 10.04 3.42
CA ILE A 118 16.11 11.21 4.13
C ILE A 118 15.69 10.90 5.59
N SER A 119 15.66 9.63 5.96
CA SER A 119 15.25 9.15 7.31
C SER A 119 16.42 9.09 8.28
N ILE A 120 17.17 10.18 8.39
CA ILE A 120 18.31 10.30 9.32
C ILE A 120 17.83 10.60 10.73
#